data_b9457995c6fa2e9f6d01cfedf451d98e
#
_entry.id   b9457995c6fa2e9f6d01cfedf451d98e
#
_cell.length_a   1.000
_cell.length_b   1.000
_cell.length_c   1.000
_cell.angle_alpha   90.00
_cell.angle_beta   90.00
_cell.angle_gamma   90.00
#
_symmetry.space_group_name_H-M   'P 1'
#
loop_
_entity.id
_entity.type
_entity.pdbx_description
1 polymer ?
#
loop_
_entity_poly.entity_id
_entity_poly.type
_entity_poly.pdbx_seq_one_letter_code
_entity_poly.pdbx_strand_id
1 'polypeptide(L)'
;MFEVKNSRGYIQGLFDSIIRKDIQQRFKIRYIESLRMLANHMIDNFGQEIIYSDLAERFGFGSSHTAENYVSYLKQTYLLLGIHKFSFKSKERIRNEKSYVVDTAFITERDDAMNGQNIGWKLENITYVELLRRNKPLFYDVFYYREQYEIDFVVCEGN
;
A
#
# COMPACT_ATOMS: atom_id res chain seq x y z
N MET A 1 4.59 -18.53 -25.58
CA MET A 1 5.69 -17.65 -25.15
C MET A 1 5.19 -16.23 -25.27
N PHE A 2 4.71 -15.66 -24.16
CA PHE A 2 4.23 -14.27 -24.18
C PHE A 2 5.46 -13.36 -24.22
N GLU A 3 5.66 -12.61 -25.30
CA GLU A 3 6.71 -11.62 -25.38
C GLU A 3 6.38 -10.45 -24.44
N VAL A 4 7.14 -10.36 -23.35
CA VAL A 4 7.13 -9.21 -22.41
C VAL A 4 7.82 -8.03 -23.08
N LYS A 5 7.31 -7.56 -24.24
CA LYS A 5 7.97 -6.47 -24.98
C LYS A 5 7.67 -5.06 -24.50
N ASN A 6 6.76 -4.86 -23.51
CA ASN A 6 6.51 -3.54 -22.92
C ASN A 6 5.82 -3.62 -21.56
N SER A 7 6.40 -4.36 -20.60
CA SER A 7 5.87 -4.45 -19.23
C SER A 7 5.72 -3.08 -18.58
N ARG A 8 6.71 -2.21 -18.79
CA ARG A 8 6.73 -0.86 -18.23
C ARG A 8 5.58 -0.01 -18.74
N GLY A 9 5.35 0.04 -20.05
CA GLY A 9 4.22 0.78 -20.63
C GLY A 9 2.87 0.23 -20.19
N TYR A 10 2.75 -1.08 -20.02
CA TYR A 10 1.54 -1.71 -19.52
C TYR A 10 1.27 -1.32 -18.07
N ILE A 11 2.27 -1.45 -17.18
CA ILE A 11 2.13 -1.12 -15.75
C ILE A 11 1.86 0.37 -15.57
N GLN A 12 2.55 1.24 -16.32
CA GLN A 12 2.28 2.68 -16.30
C GLN A 12 0.83 2.99 -16.73
N GLY A 13 0.37 2.40 -17.81
CA GLY A 13 -1.00 2.57 -18.29
C GLY A 13 -2.05 2.06 -17.28
N LEU A 14 -1.77 0.95 -16.60
CA LEU A 14 -2.62 0.40 -15.54
C LEU A 14 -2.66 1.35 -14.32
N PHE A 15 -1.50 1.83 -13.87
CA PHE A 15 -1.42 2.82 -12.79
C PHE A 15 -2.22 4.09 -13.12
N ASP A 16 -2.05 4.64 -14.31
CA ASP A 16 -2.79 5.82 -14.77
C ASP A 16 -4.30 5.56 -14.83
N SER A 17 -4.71 4.37 -15.25
CA SER A 17 -6.12 3.99 -15.27
C SER A 17 -6.71 3.92 -13.87
N ILE A 18 -6.02 3.31 -12.91
CA ILE A 18 -6.44 3.25 -11.50
C ILE A 18 -6.60 4.67 -10.95
N ILE A 19 -5.59 5.53 -11.10
CA ILE A 19 -5.63 6.89 -10.56
C ILE A 19 -6.77 7.71 -11.18
N ARG A 20 -6.94 7.66 -12.50
CA ARG A 20 -7.92 8.51 -13.20
C ARG A 20 -9.32 7.95 -13.19
N LYS A 21 -9.49 6.67 -13.56
CA LYS A 21 -10.83 6.07 -13.73
C LYS A 21 -11.38 5.57 -12.40
N ASP A 22 -10.60 4.78 -11.68
CA ASP A 22 -11.12 4.09 -10.51
C ASP A 22 -11.15 4.98 -9.26
N ILE A 23 -10.26 5.97 -9.18
CA ILE A 23 -10.22 6.87 -8.02
C ILE A 23 -10.77 8.25 -8.36
N GLN A 24 -10.14 9.00 -9.29
CA GLN A 24 -10.53 10.39 -9.54
C GLN A 24 -12.00 10.53 -9.94
N GLN A 25 -12.46 9.73 -10.89
CA GLN A 25 -13.85 9.79 -11.39
C GLN A 25 -14.83 9.29 -10.32
N ARG A 26 -14.51 8.18 -9.64
CA ARG A 26 -15.39 7.57 -8.64
C ARG A 26 -15.57 8.45 -7.39
N PHE A 27 -14.48 9.02 -6.88
CA PHE A 27 -14.50 9.81 -5.65
C PHE A 27 -14.49 11.32 -5.90
N LYS A 28 -14.59 11.75 -7.17
CA LYS A 28 -14.62 13.16 -7.58
C LYS A 28 -13.43 13.96 -7.02
N ILE A 29 -12.23 13.38 -7.10
CA ILE A 29 -11.01 14.00 -6.58
C ILE A 29 -10.69 15.26 -7.36
N ARG A 30 -10.55 16.38 -6.63
CA ARG A 30 -10.25 17.68 -7.22
C ARG A 30 -8.76 17.83 -7.58
N TYR A 31 -7.86 17.33 -6.74
CA TYR A 31 -6.42 17.47 -6.88
C TYR A 31 -5.76 16.16 -7.24
N ILE A 32 -5.83 15.81 -8.53
CA ILE A 32 -5.33 14.53 -9.04
C ILE A 32 -3.82 14.39 -8.90
N GLU A 33 -3.07 15.49 -9.04
CA GLU A 33 -1.60 15.46 -8.94
C GLU A 33 -1.15 15.13 -7.51
N SER A 34 -1.80 15.70 -6.50
CA SER A 34 -1.52 15.35 -5.10
C SER A 34 -1.83 13.88 -4.80
N LEU A 35 -2.91 13.34 -5.38
CA LEU A 35 -3.23 11.91 -5.28
C LEU A 35 -2.16 11.05 -5.96
N ARG A 36 -1.70 11.44 -7.15
CA ARG A 36 -0.64 10.73 -7.88
C ARG A 36 0.67 10.74 -7.10
N MET A 37 1.08 11.89 -6.59
CA MET A 37 2.28 12.02 -5.76
C MET A 37 2.19 11.18 -4.49
N LEU A 38 1.04 11.17 -3.82
CA LEU A 38 0.79 10.31 -2.67
C LEU A 38 0.89 8.82 -3.05
N ALA A 39 0.26 8.41 -4.15
CA ALA A 39 0.31 7.01 -4.60
C ALA A 39 1.75 6.57 -4.89
N ASN A 40 2.53 7.38 -5.61
CA ASN A 40 3.94 7.11 -5.87
C ASN A 40 4.73 6.98 -4.56
N HIS A 41 4.55 7.94 -3.64
CA HIS A 41 5.21 7.90 -2.33
C HIS A 41 4.88 6.63 -1.54
N MET A 42 3.62 6.23 -1.50
CA MET A 42 3.17 5.03 -0.79
C MET A 42 3.74 3.75 -1.41
N ILE A 43 3.83 3.71 -2.74
CA ILE A 43 4.45 2.58 -3.45
C ILE A 43 5.96 2.53 -3.20
N ASP A 44 6.64 3.67 -3.18
CA ASP A 44 8.09 3.72 -2.97
C ASP A 44 8.50 3.47 -1.51
N ASN A 45 7.58 3.72 -0.56
CA ASN A 45 7.77 3.53 0.88
C ASN A 45 6.90 2.40 1.45
N PHE A 46 6.64 1.35 0.67
CA PHE A 46 5.92 0.19 1.16
C PHE A 46 6.64 -0.48 2.36
N GLY A 47 5.88 -1.16 3.21
CA GLY A 47 6.41 -1.78 4.45
C GLY A 47 6.65 -0.77 5.58
N GLN A 48 6.45 0.54 5.36
CA GLN A 48 6.57 1.56 6.40
C GLN A 48 5.22 1.88 7.06
N GLU A 49 5.27 2.31 8.32
CA GLU A 49 4.06 2.79 9.02
C GLU A 49 3.50 4.04 8.36
N ILE A 50 2.17 4.09 8.25
CA ILE A 50 1.45 5.22 7.68
C ILE A 50 1.19 6.26 8.76
N ILE A 51 1.77 7.45 8.59
CA ILE A 51 1.54 8.59 9.49
C ILE A 51 0.76 9.65 8.70
N TYR A 52 -0.54 9.69 8.89
CA TYR A 52 -1.45 10.54 8.12
C TYR A 52 -1.19 12.04 8.28
N SER A 53 -0.70 12.48 9.46
CA SER A 53 -0.28 13.88 9.68
C SER A 53 0.88 14.27 8.76
N ASP A 54 1.89 13.40 8.65
CA ASP A 54 3.09 13.64 7.85
C ASP A 54 2.74 13.62 6.35
N LEU A 55 1.84 12.73 5.94
CA LEU A 55 1.33 12.71 4.57
C LEU A 55 0.54 13.99 4.26
N ALA A 56 -0.28 14.46 5.20
CA ALA A 56 -1.05 15.69 5.01
C ALA A 56 -0.14 16.91 4.82
N GLU A 57 0.90 17.05 5.64
CA GLU A 57 1.88 18.12 5.53
C GLU A 57 2.67 18.02 4.23
N ARG A 58 3.21 16.85 3.92
CA ARG A 58 4.06 16.60 2.74
C ARG A 58 3.37 16.87 1.41
N PHE A 59 2.09 16.49 1.30
CA PHE A 59 1.32 16.64 0.04
C PHE A 59 0.36 17.80 0.03
N GLY A 60 0.41 18.68 1.04
CA GLY A 60 -0.39 19.89 1.10
C GLY A 60 -1.90 19.62 1.28
N PHE A 61 -2.27 18.51 1.95
CA PHE A 61 -3.66 18.26 2.29
C PHE A 61 -4.10 19.11 3.47
N GLY A 62 -5.35 19.57 3.45
CA GLY A 62 -5.88 20.43 4.52
C GLY A 62 -6.02 19.76 5.88
N SER A 63 -5.93 18.42 5.96
CA SER A 63 -6.04 17.65 7.20
C SER A 63 -5.51 16.24 7.04
N SER A 64 -5.14 15.60 8.17
CA SER A 64 -4.79 14.18 8.22
C SER A 64 -5.94 13.29 7.75
N HIS A 65 -7.20 13.70 8.00
CA HIS A 65 -8.39 12.98 7.52
C HIS A 65 -8.46 12.96 5.98
N THR A 66 -8.05 14.01 5.30
CA THR A 66 -7.97 14.02 3.83
C THR A 66 -6.91 13.03 3.33
N ALA A 67 -5.74 12.98 3.98
CA ALA A 67 -4.70 11.99 3.66
C ALA A 67 -5.21 10.54 3.87
N GLU A 68 -5.90 10.31 4.99
CA GLU A 68 -6.52 9.01 5.32
C GLU A 68 -7.53 8.58 4.24
N ASN A 69 -8.41 9.50 3.81
CA ASN A 69 -9.35 9.22 2.73
C ASN A 69 -8.64 8.85 1.42
N TYR A 70 -7.58 9.57 1.05
CA TYR A 70 -6.85 9.29 -0.18
C TYR A 70 -6.13 7.95 -0.12
N VAL A 71 -5.50 7.60 1.00
CA VAL A 71 -4.92 6.26 1.22
C VAL A 71 -6.01 5.18 1.19
N SER A 72 -7.18 5.45 1.78
CA SER A 72 -8.33 4.54 1.72
C SER A 72 -8.78 4.27 0.27
N TYR A 73 -8.79 5.28 -0.60
CA TYR A 73 -9.13 5.09 -2.02
C TYR A 73 -8.11 4.20 -2.74
N LEU A 74 -6.81 4.38 -2.46
CA LEU A 74 -5.76 3.51 -3.00
C LEU A 74 -5.92 2.05 -2.53
N LYS A 75 -6.36 1.84 -1.28
CA LYS A 75 -6.68 0.50 -0.76
C LYS A 75 -7.95 -0.09 -1.38
N GLN A 76 -8.99 0.72 -1.57
CA GLN A 76 -10.25 0.27 -2.21
C GLN A 76 -10.07 -0.14 -3.68
N THR A 77 -9.06 0.36 -4.35
CA THR A 77 -8.70 -0.05 -5.72
C THR A 77 -7.70 -1.20 -5.76
N TYR A 78 -7.34 -1.75 -4.60
CA TYR A 78 -6.34 -2.81 -4.46
C TYR A 78 -4.94 -2.44 -4.98
N LEU A 79 -4.65 -1.15 -5.17
CA LEU A 79 -3.28 -0.73 -5.46
C LEU A 79 -2.39 -0.91 -4.23
N LEU A 80 -2.95 -0.62 -3.05
CA LEU A 80 -2.31 -0.84 -1.76
C LEU A 80 -3.09 -1.85 -0.92
N LEU A 81 -2.35 -2.60 -0.11
CA LEU A 81 -2.85 -3.56 0.87
C LEU A 81 -2.40 -3.11 2.25
N GLY A 82 -3.33 -3.02 3.20
CA GLY A 82 -3.03 -2.61 4.57
C GLY A 82 -2.74 -3.79 5.49
N ILE A 83 -1.86 -3.61 6.47
CA ILE A 83 -1.61 -4.53 7.57
C ILE A 83 -1.57 -3.75 8.89
N HIS A 84 -2.27 -4.23 9.90
CA HIS A 84 -2.32 -3.58 11.20
C HIS A 84 -1.29 -4.17 12.18
N LYS A 85 -0.90 -3.36 13.16
CA LYS A 85 -0.06 -3.81 14.25
C LYS A 85 -0.80 -4.82 15.12
N PHE A 86 -0.14 -5.93 15.45
CA PHE A 86 -0.65 -6.84 16.47
C PHE A 86 -0.60 -6.14 17.84
N SER A 87 -1.74 -6.05 18.52
CA SER A 87 -1.84 -5.57 19.88
C SER A 87 -3.10 -6.12 20.54
N PHE A 88 -3.02 -6.43 21.83
CA PHE A 88 -4.20 -6.75 22.63
C PHE A 88 -5.11 -5.54 22.86
N LYS A 89 -4.59 -4.33 22.69
CA LYS A 89 -5.34 -3.09 22.80
C LYS A 89 -5.91 -2.69 21.45
N SER A 90 -7.24 -2.72 21.31
CA SER A 90 -7.95 -2.42 20.06
C SER A 90 -7.56 -1.06 19.46
N LYS A 91 -7.36 -0.03 20.29
CA LYS A 91 -6.96 1.31 19.84
C LYS A 91 -5.58 1.32 19.12
N GLU A 92 -4.64 0.51 19.58
CA GLU A 92 -3.31 0.41 18.96
C GLU A 92 -3.38 -0.31 17.63
N ARG A 93 -4.20 -1.38 17.53
CA ARG A 93 -4.44 -2.09 16.27
C ARG A 93 -5.00 -1.17 15.18
N ILE A 94 -5.95 -0.31 15.53
CA ILE A 94 -6.60 0.58 14.57
C ILE A 94 -5.67 1.71 14.11
N ARG A 95 -4.79 2.21 14.99
CA ARG A 95 -3.96 3.38 14.73
C ARG A 95 -2.73 3.10 13.89
N ASN A 96 -2.12 1.94 14.08
CA ASN A 96 -0.82 1.61 13.49
C ASN A 96 -1.04 0.67 12.31
N GLU A 97 -0.81 1.18 11.13
CA GLU A 97 -0.97 0.47 9.88
C GLU A 97 0.28 0.65 9.01
N LYS A 98 0.72 -0.41 8.36
CA LYS A 98 1.68 -0.38 7.25
C LYS A 98 0.93 -0.65 5.94
N SER A 99 1.51 -0.26 4.81
CA SER A 99 0.99 -0.61 3.50
C SER A 99 2.00 -1.39 2.67
N TYR A 100 1.47 -2.33 1.88
CA TYR A 100 2.18 -3.06 0.86
C TYR A 100 1.54 -2.84 -0.50
N VAL A 101 2.25 -3.17 -1.56
CA VAL A 101 1.78 -3.02 -2.94
C VAL A 101 1.24 -4.36 -3.42
N VAL A 102 0.11 -4.35 -4.11
CA VAL A 102 -0.53 -5.59 -4.60
C VAL A 102 0.36 -6.40 -5.53
N ASP A 103 1.20 -5.74 -6.32
CA ASP A 103 2.15 -6.36 -7.24
C ASP A 103 3.45 -5.57 -7.29
N THR A 104 4.58 -6.27 -7.17
CA THR A 104 5.93 -5.69 -7.22
C THR A 104 6.24 -5.02 -8.56
N ALA A 105 5.50 -5.30 -9.62
CA ALA A 105 5.63 -4.61 -10.89
C ALA A 105 5.35 -3.09 -10.75
N PHE A 106 4.43 -2.68 -9.89
CA PHE A 106 4.23 -1.26 -9.57
C PHE A 106 5.45 -0.61 -8.89
N ILE A 107 6.28 -1.41 -8.23
CA ILE A 107 7.49 -0.92 -7.57
C ILE A 107 8.62 -0.69 -8.60
N THR A 108 8.70 -1.51 -9.65
CA THR A 108 9.86 -1.55 -10.56
C THR A 108 9.59 -1.01 -11.95
N GLU A 109 8.36 -1.15 -12.43
CA GLU A 109 8.03 -0.90 -13.85
C GLU A 109 7.29 0.43 -14.08
N ARG A 110 7.07 1.25 -13.04
CA ARG A 110 6.53 2.62 -13.20
C ARG A 110 7.60 3.55 -13.76
N ASP A 111 7.18 4.60 -14.49
CA ASP A 111 8.10 5.61 -14.99
C ASP A 111 8.81 6.37 -13.88
N ASP A 112 8.10 6.65 -12.78
CA ASP A 112 8.60 7.36 -11.59
C ASP A 112 9.18 6.42 -10.53
N ALA A 113 9.43 5.13 -10.85
CA ALA A 113 9.94 4.15 -9.89
C ALA A 113 11.35 4.52 -9.42
N MET A 114 11.57 4.53 -8.10
CA MET A 114 12.90 4.72 -7.55
C MET A 114 13.77 3.48 -7.79
N ASN A 115 14.87 3.66 -8.49
CA ASN A 115 15.84 2.60 -8.73
C ASN A 115 16.65 2.30 -7.45
N GLY A 116 16.90 1.02 -7.17
CA GLY A 116 17.79 0.60 -6.08
C GLY A 116 17.11 0.17 -4.79
N GLN A 117 15.82 -0.10 -4.80
CA GLN A 117 15.14 -0.65 -3.63
C GLN A 117 15.72 -2.00 -3.21
N ASN A 118 15.91 -2.18 -1.92
CA ASN A 118 16.47 -3.38 -1.32
C ASN A 118 15.63 -4.62 -1.68
N ILE A 119 16.31 -5.68 -2.10
CA ILE A 119 15.66 -6.96 -2.46
C ILE A 119 14.88 -7.56 -1.27
N GLY A 120 15.34 -7.31 -0.04
CA GLY A 120 14.67 -7.74 1.19
C GLY A 120 13.27 -7.16 1.32
N TRP A 121 13.09 -5.89 1.03
CA TRP A 121 11.78 -5.23 1.07
C TRP A 121 10.82 -5.79 0.03
N LYS A 122 11.31 -6.10 -1.17
CA LYS A 122 10.50 -6.75 -2.21
C LYS A 122 10.05 -8.16 -1.80
N LEU A 123 10.93 -8.92 -1.16
CA LEU A 123 10.59 -10.24 -0.61
C LEU A 123 9.54 -10.13 0.49
N GLU A 124 9.66 -9.15 1.38
CA GLU A 124 8.67 -8.85 2.40
C GLU A 124 7.30 -8.55 1.77
N ASN A 125 7.27 -7.69 0.75
CA ASN A 125 6.03 -7.38 0.02
C ASN A 125 5.41 -8.63 -0.63
N ILE A 126 6.21 -9.44 -1.31
CA ILE A 126 5.75 -10.70 -1.94
C ILE A 126 5.22 -11.67 -0.88
N THR A 127 5.92 -11.78 0.25
CA THR A 127 5.50 -12.64 1.36
C THR A 127 4.14 -12.23 1.90
N TYR A 128 3.90 -10.92 2.09
CA TYR A 128 2.59 -10.42 2.53
C TYR A 128 1.48 -10.75 1.54
N VAL A 129 1.69 -10.46 0.26
CA VAL A 129 0.71 -10.78 -0.80
C VAL A 129 0.39 -12.26 -0.82
N GLU A 130 1.41 -13.13 -0.69
CA GLU A 130 1.23 -14.57 -0.69
C GLU A 130 0.52 -15.08 0.58
N LEU A 131 0.80 -14.49 1.74
CA LEU A 131 0.07 -14.78 2.97
C LEU A 131 -1.43 -14.46 2.81
N LEU A 132 -1.77 -13.30 2.24
CA LEU A 132 -3.17 -12.95 1.98
C LEU A 132 -3.84 -13.91 0.98
N ARG A 133 -3.11 -14.37 -0.05
CA ARG A 133 -3.63 -15.33 -1.04
C ARG A 133 -3.91 -16.71 -0.45
N ARG A 134 -3.05 -17.17 0.46
CA ARG A 134 -3.20 -18.49 1.12
C ARG A 134 -4.20 -18.45 2.25
N ASN A 135 -4.28 -17.33 2.97
CA ASN A 135 -5.18 -17.20 4.09
C ASN A 135 -6.61 -17.03 3.60
N LYS A 136 -7.48 -17.92 4.04
CA LYS A 136 -8.92 -17.72 3.90
C LYS A 136 -9.31 -16.62 4.88
N PRO A 137 -9.90 -15.49 4.44
CA PRO A 137 -10.16 -14.31 5.29
C PRO A 137 -10.99 -14.57 6.55
N LEU A 138 -11.60 -15.73 6.67
CA LEU A 138 -12.46 -16.13 7.81
C LEU A 138 -11.70 -16.92 8.88
N PHE A 139 -10.45 -17.33 8.63
CA PHE A 139 -9.73 -18.23 9.54
C PHE A 139 -8.45 -17.66 10.11
N TYR A 140 -7.87 -16.66 9.44
CA TYR A 140 -6.57 -16.12 9.84
C TYR A 140 -6.54 -14.61 9.64
N ASP A 141 -6.05 -13.90 10.65
CA ASP A 141 -5.69 -12.50 10.56
C ASP A 141 -4.17 -12.36 10.49
N VAL A 142 -3.69 -11.50 9.60
CA VAL A 142 -2.27 -11.20 9.46
C VAL A 142 -1.99 -9.82 10.04
N PHE A 143 -1.02 -9.76 10.95
CA PHE A 143 -0.56 -8.55 11.61
C PHE A 143 0.95 -8.41 11.47
N TYR A 144 1.51 -7.23 11.74
CA TYR A 144 2.92 -7.08 12.09
C TYR A 144 3.05 -6.83 13.60
N TYR A 145 4.22 -7.14 14.15
CA TYR A 145 4.51 -6.86 15.56
C TYR A 145 5.71 -5.94 15.66
N ARG A 146 5.64 -4.90 16.47
CA ARG A 146 6.73 -3.96 16.71
C ARG A 146 6.68 -3.39 18.13
N GLU A 147 7.65 -3.80 18.94
CA GLU A 147 7.92 -3.27 20.27
C GLU A 147 9.43 -3.07 20.42
N GLN A 148 10.12 -3.94 21.17
CA GLN A 148 11.60 -3.93 21.29
C GLN A 148 12.29 -4.51 20.05
N TYR A 149 11.59 -5.35 19.30
CA TYR A 149 12.01 -5.94 18.02
C TYR A 149 10.81 -5.93 17.06
N GLU A 150 11.10 -6.14 15.80
CA GLU A 150 10.08 -6.18 14.75
C GLU A 150 9.95 -7.60 14.20
N ILE A 151 8.69 -8.03 14.02
CA ILE A 151 8.31 -9.24 13.28
C ILE A 151 7.39 -8.78 12.16
N ASP A 152 7.81 -9.03 10.92
CA ASP A 152 7.09 -8.53 9.75
C ASP A 152 5.69 -9.11 9.67
N PHE A 153 5.51 -10.40 9.99
CA PHE A 153 4.19 -11.04 9.90
C PHE A 153 3.91 -11.95 11.08
N VAL A 154 2.76 -11.74 11.70
CA VAL A 154 2.14 -12.59 12.72
C VAL A 154 0.81 -13.06 12.18
N VAL A 155 0.65 -14.37 12.04
CA VAL A 155 -0.62 -14.98 11.60
C VAL A 155 -1.34 -15.49 12.82
N CYS A 156 -2.57 -15.01 13.04
CA CYS A 156 -3.43 -15.45 14.12
C CYS A 156 -4.54 -16.35 13.56
N GLU A 157 -4.62 -17.59 14.03
CA GLU A 157 -5.77 -18.45 13.74
C GLU A 157 -6.98 -17.96 14.56
N GLY A 158 -8.09 -17.72 13.88
CA GLY A 158 -9.37 -17.49 14.54
C GLY A 158 -9.87 -18.78 15.19
N ASN A 159 -10.27 -18.70 16.44
CA ASN A 159 -11.00 -19.78 17.12
C ASN A 159 -12.43 -19.85 16.64
#